data_0e8b972426df40ed2f0833125dcfdecf
#
_entry.id   0e8b972426df40ed2f0833125dcfdecf
#
_cell.length_a   1.000
_cell.length_b   1.000
_cell.length_c   1.000
_cell.angle_alpha   90.00
_cell.angle_beta   90.00
_cell.angle_gamma   90.00
#
_symmetry.space_group_name_H-M   'P 1'
#
loop_
_entity.id
_entity.type
_entity.pdbx_description
1 polymer ?
#
loop_
_entity_poly.entity_id
_entity_poly.type
_entity_poly.pdbx_seq_one_letter_code
_entity_poly.pdbx_strand_id
1 'polypeptide(L)'
;MVRPKTEEEIALMRENGILVSKTLAEVGKIVAPGVTTLELNRVAETFIRDNGAVPSFLGYDGFPYALCISVNDVVVHGFPSDYVLKEGDIVSVDCGTLYKGYNGDSAYTFPVGEVDAETRKLLDVTKESLYRGIAAAVAGNRTGDIGHAVQTYAESFGFSVVRELEGHGIGKGLHEGPGVPNYGRKGLGKKLVDGMTICIEPMINAGSRNVYLAKNGWAVHTSDRRNSAHFELTVVVRKGQAELLSTFDYIEGNVKF
;
A
#
# COMPACT_ATOMS: atom_id res chain seq x y z
N MET A 1 23.71 -0.92 5.29
CA MET A 1 23.72 -2.07 4.38
C MET A 1 22.42 -2.83 4.63
N VAL A 2 21.60 -3.11 3.64
CA VAL A 2 20.34 -3.85 3.84
C VAL A 2 20.70 -5.29 4.23
N ARG A 3 20.18 -5.75 5.36
CA ARG A 3 20.37 -7.12 5.83
C ARG A 3 19.23 -8.01 5.34
N PRO A 4 19.49 -9.07 4.58
CA PRO A 4 18.49 -10.08 4.29
C PRO A 4 17.97 -10.70 5.60
N LYS A 5 16.70 -11.04 5.62
CA LYS A 5 16.05 -11.71 6.76
C LYS A 5 16.34 -13.20 6.73
N THR A 6 16.39 -13.84 7.91
CA THR A 6 16.46 -15.29 8.02
C THR A 6 15.09 -15.92 7.74
N GLU A 7 15.03 -17.23 7.51
CA GLU A 7 13.74 -17.92 7.26
C GLU A 7 12.81 -17.83 8.49
N GLU A 8 13.36 -17.84 9.70
CA GLU A 8 12.60 -17.67 10.94
C GLU A 8 12.00 -16.24 11.03
N GLU A 9 12.77 -15.22 10.66
CA GLU A 9 12.30 -13.84 10.61
C GLU A 9 11.21 -13.68 9.54
N ILE A 10 11.40 -14.28 8.36
CA ILE A 10 10.42 -14.26 7.27
C ILE A 10 9.13 -14.97 7.68
N ALA A 11 9.21 -16.08 8.42
CA ALA A 11 8.03 -16.76 8.94
C ALA A 11 7.20 -15.87 9.88
N LEU A 12 7.86 -15.13 10.78
CA LEU A 12 7.18 -14.15 11.65
C LEU A 12 6.55 -12.99 10.85
N MET A 13 7.28 -12.49 9.85
CA MET A 13 6.78 -11.44 8.96
C MET A 13 5.59 -11.90 8.11
N ARG A 14 5.57 -13.18 7.71
CA ARG A 14 4.43 -13.78 7.00
C ARG A 14 3.19 -13.87 7.89
N GLU A 15 3.34 -14.31 9.15
CA GLU A 15 2.22 -14.29 10.11
C GLU A 15 1.64 -12.88 10.23
N ASN A 16 2.50 -11.88 10.32
CA ASN A 16 2.10 -10.48 10.44
C ASN A 16 1.47 -9.94 9.13
N GLY A 17 2.02 -10.25 7.97
CA GLY A 17 1.44 -9.89 6.68
C GLY A 17 0.05 -10.46 6.46
N ILE A 18 -0.20 -11.70 6.94
CA ILE A 18 -1.54 -12.29 6.96
C ILE A 18 -2.47 -11.51 7.90
N LEU A 19 -1.98 -11.05 9.05
CA LEU A 19 -2.78 -10.23 9.97
C LEU A 19 -3.19 -8.90 9.33
N VAL A 20 -2.24 -8.19 8.68
CA VAL A 20 -2.55 -6.97 7.91
C VAL A 20 -3.60 -7.24 6.85
N SER A 21 -3.44 -8.31 6.06
CA SER A 21 -4.37 -8.69 4.99
C SER A 21 -5.79 -8.95 5.53
N LYS A 22 -5.90 -9.62 6.68
CA LYS A 22 -7.18 -9.84 7.36
C LYS A 22 -7.76 -8.55 7.93
N THR A 23 -6.92 -7.65 8.45
CA THR A 23 -7.37 -6.35 8.95
C THR A 23 -7.99 -5.52 7.82
N LEU A 24 -7.34 -5.46 6.66
CA LEU A 24 -7.89 -4.79 5.48
C LEU A 24 -9.20 -5.45 5.01
N ALA A 25 -9.33 -6.77 5.10
CA ALA A 25 -10.57 -7.47 4.78
C ALA A 25 -11.70 -7.12 5.76
N GLU A 26 -11.44 -7.01 7.07
CA GLU A 26 -12.44 -6.56 8.05
C GLU A 26 -12.91 -5.13 7.77
N VAL A 27 -11.98 -4.23 7.42
CA VAL A 27 -12.33 -2.87 6.98
C VAL A 27 -13.18 -2.91 5.70
N GLY A 28 -12.77 -3.71 4.71
CA GLY A 28 -13.49 -3.83 3.45
C GLY A 28 -14.95 -4.26 3.59
N LYS A 29 -15.29 -5.08 4.61
CA LYS A 29 -16.66 -5.52 4.87
C LYS A 29 -17.63 -4.39 5.21
N ILE A 30 -17.11 -3.27 5.71
CA ILE A 30 -17.93 -2.14 6.14
C ILE A 30 -17.77 -0.90 5.25
N VAL A 31 -16.91 -0.96 4.22
CA VAL A 31 -16.78 0.12 3.24
C VAL A 31 -18.09 0.22 2.45
N ALA A 32 -18.84 1.30 2.70
CA ALA A 32 -20.11 1.57 2.04
C ALA A 32 -20.45 3.07 2.13
N PRO A 33 -21.34 3.60 1.27
CA PRO A 33 -21.88 4.93 1.44
C PRO A 33 -22.52 5.08 2.83
N GLY A 34 -22.26 6.19 3.51
CA GLY A 34 -22.79 6.48 4.85
C GLY A 34 -21.85 6.13 6.01
N VAL A 35 -20.79 5.37 5.79
CA VAL A 35 -19.77 5.04 6.80
C VAL A 35 -18.74 6.16 6.89
N THR A 36 -18.27 6.50 8.10
CA THR A 36 -17.20 7.49 8.27
C THR A 36 -15.82 6.84 8.20
N THR A 37 -14.82 7.62 7.76
CA THR A 37 -13.43 7.13 7.75
C THR A 37 -12.89 6.87 9.16
N LEU A 38 -13.39 7.56 10.20
CA LEU A 38 -13.09 7.23 11.60
C LEU A 38 -13.60 5.85 12.00
N GLU A 39 -14.76 5.43 11.50
CA GLU A 39 -15.31 4.09 11.78
C GLU A 39 -14.42 3.01 11.18
N LEU A 40 -13.90 3.20 9.95
CA LEU A 40 -12.93 2.30 9.33
C LEU A 40 -11.69 2.14 10.21
N ASN A 41 -11.13 3.26 10.69
CA ASN A 41 -9.98 3.25 11.59
C ASN A 41 -10.27 2.50 12.90
N ARG A 42 -11.45 2.72 13.50
CA ARG A 42 -11.85 2.06 14.75
C ARG A 42 -11.94 0.54 14.59
N VAL A 43 -12.55 0.07 13.50
CA VAL A 43 -12.67 -1.37 13.20
C VAL A 43 -11.29 -2.00 13.05
N ALA A 44 -10.40 -1.37 12.28
CA ALA A 44 -9.03 -1.87 12.09
C ALA A 44 -8.25 -1.90 13.40
N GLU A 45 -8.25 -0.82 14.18
CA GLU A 45 -7.52 -0.75 15.46
C GLU A 45 -8.02 -1.82 16.43
N THR A 46 -9.33 -2.00 16.54
CA THR A 46 -9.93 -3.05 17.36
C THR A 46 -9.46 -4.44 16.92
N PHE A 47 -9.57 -4.74 15.62
CA PHE A 47 -9.17 -6.04 15.09
C PHE A 47 -7.67 -6.32 15.29
N ILE A 48 -6.80 -5.34 15.04
CA ILE A 48 -5.36 -5.48 15.27
C ILE A 48 -5.07 -5.84 16.73
N ARG A 49 -5.67 -5.09 17.69
CA ARG A 49 -5.46 -5.31 19.12
C ARG A 49 -6.03 -6.64 19.62
N ASP A 50 -7.18 -7.03 19.14
CA ASP A 50 -7.83 -8.31 19.50
C ASP A 50 -7.01 -9.52 19.01
N ASN A 51 -6.17 -9.33 17.97
CA ASN A 51 -5.23 -10.34 17.51
C ASN A 51 -3.82 -10.23 18.13
N GLY A 52 -3.66 -9.43 19.19
CA GLY A 52 -2.42 -9.34 19.98
C GLY A 52 -1.30 -8.53 19.31
N ALA A 53 -1.64 -7.72 18.31
CA ALA A 53 -0.72 -6.82 17.63
C ALA A 53 -0.94 -5.35 18.03
N VAL A 54 -0.07 -4.47 17.54
CA VAL A 54 -0.16 -3.02 17.73
C VAL A 54 -0.19 -2.35 16.36
N PRO A 55 -1.06 -1.34 16.12
CA PRO A 55 -1.01 -0.54 14.89
C PRO A 55 0.37 0.14 14.76
N SER A 56 1.09 -0.11 13.65
CA SER A 56 2.45 0.42 13.45
C SER A 56 2.46 1.93 13.23
N PHE A 57 1.38 2.48 12.64
CA PHE A 57 1.31 3.90 12.30
C PHE A 57 0.99 4.79 13.50
N LEU A 58 0.23 4.27 14.48
CA LEU A 58 -0.18 5.05 15.65
C LEU A 58 1.02 5.49 16.49
N GLY A 59 1.32 6.79 16.46
CA GLY A 59 2.47 7.40 17.13
C GLY A 59 3.76 7.41 16.32
N TYR A 60 3.80 6.76 15.15
CA TYR A 60 4.97 6.78 14.28
C TYR A 60 5.19 8.20 13.73
N ASP A 61 6.34 8.79 14.03
CA ASP A 61 6.67 10.20 13.72
C ASP A 61 5.57 11.20 14.11
N GLY A 62 4.73 10.83 15.10
CA GLY A 62 3.61 11.64 15.58
C GLY A 62 2.30 11.45 14.81
N PHE A 63 2.20 10.47 13.91
CA PHE A 63 0.93 10.15 13.23
C PHE A 63 -0.13 9.71 14.25
N PRO A 64 -1.35 10.30 14.26
CA PRO A 64 -2.26 10.13 15.40
C PRO A 64 -3.28 8.99 15.26
N TYR A 65 -3.22 8.18 14.19
CA TYR A 65 -4.24 7.16 13.88
C TYR A 65 -3.62 5.77 13.65
N ALA A 66 -4.46 4.74 13.70
CA ALA A 66 -4.05 3.36 13.43
C ALA A 66 -3.89 3.07 11.93
N LEU A 67 -4.64 3.77 11.08
CA LEU A 67 -4.63 3.66 9.62
C LEU A 67 -4.33 5.00 8.95
N CYS A 68 -3.73 4.96 7.76
CA CYS A 68 -3.86 6.05 6.80
C CYS A 68 -5.11 5.78 5.94
N ILE A 69 -6.01 6.77 5.86
CA ILE A 69 -7.24 6.66 5.06
C ILE A 69 -7.32 7.83 4.09
N SER A 70 -7.20 7.53 2.82
CA SER A 70 -7.04 8.51 1.75
C SER A 70 -8.21 8.40 0.76
N VAL A 71 -9.03 9.44 0.66
CA VAL A 71 -10.24 9.45 -0.17
C VAL A 71 -10.00 10.26 -1.43
N ASN A 72 -10.36 9.71 -2.58
CA ASN A 72 -10.38 10.34 -3.91
C ASN A 72 -9.02 10.96 -4.33
N ASP A 73 -8.86 12.28 -4.18
CA ASP A 73 -7.65 13.03 -4.57
C ASP A 73 -6.53 12.99 -3.51
N VAL A 74 -6.79 12.38 -2.35
CA VAL A 74 -5.74 12.10 -1.37
C VAL A 74 -4.98 10.87 -1.82
N VAL A 75 -3.68 11.04 -2.06
CA VAL A 75 -2.79 9.97 -2.55
C VAL A 75 -2.49 8.99 -1.43
N VAL A 76 -1.91 9.49 -0.33
CA VAL A 76 -1.55 8.73 0.88
C VAL A 76 -1.57 9.60 2.12
N HIS A 77 -1.39 8.99 3.29
CA HIS A 77 -1.26 9.61 4.61
C HIS A 77 -2.47 10.47 5.00
N GLY A 78 -3.64 10.18 4.43
CA GLY A 78 -4.89 10.82 4.80
C GLY A 78 -5.27 10.48 6.25
N PHE A 79 -5.81 11.47 6.97
CA PHE A 79 -6.30 11.27 8.34
C PHE A 79 -7.73 10.73 8.33
N PRO A 80 -8.00 9.66 9.09
CA PRO A 80 -9.37 9.32 9.47
C PRO A 80 -10.11 10.53 10.06
N SER A 81 -11.35 10.71 9.66
CA SER A 81 -12.16 11.88 10.06
C SER A 81 -13.65 11.55 10.04
N ASP A 82 -14.48 12.53 10.37
CA ASP A 82 -15.95 12.46 10.24
C ASP A 82 -16.42 12.51 8.77
N TYR A 83 -15.49 12.42 7.79
CA TYR A 83 -15.88 12.33 6.39
C TYR A 83 -16.73 11.09 6.16
N VAL A 84 -17.94 11.30 5.70
CA VAL A 84 -18.90 10.25 5.36
C VAL A 84 -18.67 9.84 3.92
N LEU A 85 -18.31 8.56 3.71
CA LEU A 85 -18.12 7.99 2.38
C LEU A 85 -19.41 8.08 1.56
N LYS A 86 -19.26 8.37 0.27
CA LYS A 86 -20.35 8.57 -0.68
C LYS A 86 -20.26 7.57 -1.83
N GLU A 87 -21.39 7.32 -2.46
CA GLU A 87 -21.44 6.58 -3.72
C GLU A 87 -20.50 7.20 -4.75
N GLY A 88 -19.66 6.38 -5.37
CA GLY A 88 -18.67 6.81 -6.36
C GLY A 88 -17.32 7.25 -5.80
N ASP A 89 -17.15 7.37 -4.45
CA ASP A 89 -15.83 7.58 -3.85
C ASP A 89 -14.92 6.35 -4.06
N ILE A 90 -13.63 6.58 -3.99
CA ILE A 90 -12.64 5.53 -3.73
C ILE A 90 -11.91 5.85 -2.43
N VAL A 91 -11.59 4.83 -1.66
CA VAL A 91 -10.88 5.00 -0.39
C VAL A 91 -9.68 4.05 -0.31
N SER A 92 -8.48 4.62 -0.32
CA SER A 92 -7.24 3.89 -0.06
C SER A 92 -7.09 3.75 1.45
N VAL A 93 -7.04 2.50 1.90
CA VAL A 93 -6.81 2.13 3.30
C VAL A 93 -5.45 1.49 3.38
N ASP A 94 -4.58 2.11 4.14
CA ASP A 94 -3.20 1.67 4.36
C ASP A 94 -3.05 1.29 5.83
N CYS A 95 -2.52 0.09 6.08
CA CYS A 95 -2.52 -0.59 7.37
C CYS A 95 -1.16 -1.21 7.68
N GLY A 96 -0.51 -0.70 8.71
CA GLY A 96 0.67 -1.30 9.30
C GLY A 96 0.39 -1.96 10.65
N THR A 97 0.98 -3.13 10.91
CA THR A 97 0.90 -3.81 12.20
C THR A 97 2.26 -4.23 12.71
N LEU A 98 2.48 -4.09 14.02
CA LEU A 98 3.65 -4.59 14.72
C LEU A 98 3.24 -5.84 15.53
N TYR A 99 3.79 -6.98 15.16
CA TYR A 99 3.52 -8.26 15.78
C TYR A 99 4.81 -9.06 15.98
N LYS A 100 5.03 -9.57 17.19
CA LYS A 100 6.22 -10.34 17.56
C LYS A 100 7.56 -9.64 17.19
N GLY A 101 7.57 -8.30 17.24
CA GLY A 101 8.76 -7.48 16.98
C GLY A 101 9.08 -7.22 15.51
N TYR A 102 8.17 -7.56 14.59
CA TYR A 102 8.27 -7.27 13.15
C TYR A 102 7.07 -6.48 12.69
N ASN A 103 7.29 -5.59 11.70
CA ASN A 103 6.22 -4.87 11.04
C ASN A 103 5.70 -5.65 9.84
N GLY A 104 4.41 -5.53 9.58
CA GLY A 104 3.75 -5.89 8.34
C GLY A 104 3.05 -4.66 7.80
N ASP A 105 2.96 -4.54 6.48
CA ASP A 105 2.41 -3.39 5.79
C ASP A 105 1.67 -3.79 4.53
N SER A 106 0.55 -3.14 4.25
CA SER A 106 -0.22 -3.34 3.02
C SER A 106 -1.29 -2.26 2.86
N ALA A 107 -1.57 -1.88 1.62
CA ALA A 107 -2.65 -0.96 1.29
C ALA A 107 -3.57 -1.49 0.20
N TYR A 108 -4.85 -1.15 0.29
CA TYR A 108 -5.86 -1.48 -0.72
C TYR A 108 -6.80 -0.31 -0.95
N THR A 109 -7.10 -0.01 -2.22
CA THR A 109 -8.09 1.01 -2.58
C THR A 109 -9.43 0.36 -2.88
N PHE A 110 -10.41 0.65 -2.04
CA PHE A 110 -11.78 0.16 -2.15
C PHE A 110 -12.65 1.14 -2.95
N PRO A 111 -13.46 0.67 -3.91
CA PRO A 111 -14.57 1.46 -4.44
C PRO A 111 -15.68 1.55 -3.39
N VAL A 112 -16.38 2.67 -3.32
CA VAL A 112 -17.54 2.88 -2.44
C VAL A 112 -18.80 2.85 -3.29
N GLY A 113 -19.51 1.73 -3.27
CA GLY A 113 -20.61 1.48 -4.19
C GLY A 113 -20.13 1.39 -5.65
N GLU A 114 -20.93 1.90 -6.57
CA GLU A 114 -20.57 1.93 -7.99
C GLU A 114 -19.70 3.14 -8.31
N VAL A 115 -18.58 2.91 -9.00
CA VAL A 115 -17.67 3.95 -9.49
C VAL A 115 -17.72 4.02 -11.01
N ASP A 116 -17.39 5.18 -11.58
CA ASP A 116 -17.35 5.34 -13.03
C ASP A 116 -16.26 4.49 -13.70
N ALA A 117 -16.36 4.34 -15.02
CA ALA A 117 -15.47 3.47 -15.80
C ALA A 117 -14.00 3.92 -15.76
N GLU A 118 -13.71 5.23 -15.67
CA GLU A 118 -12.35 5.74 -15.55
C GLU A 118 -11.76 5.37 -14.18
N THR A 119 -12.54 5.57 -13.12
CA THR A 119 -12.16 5.23 -11.75
C THR A 119 -11.97 3.71 -11.61
N ARG A 120 -12.87 2.87 -12.15
CA ARG A 120 -12.69 1.41 -12.17
C ARG A 120 -11.38 1.03 -12.86
N LYS A 121 -11.12 1.60 -14.03
CA LYS A 121 -9.89 1.38 -14.79
C LYS A 121 -8.65 1.82 -13.99
N LEU A 122 -8.71 2.93 -13.25
CA LEU A 122 -7.61 3.38 -12.39
C LEU A 122 -7.29 2.32 -11.33
N LEU A 123 -8.30 1.80 -10.63
CA LEU A 123 -8.12 0.75 -9.62
C LEU A 123 -7.47 -0.51 -10.22
N ASP A 124 -8.02 -1.01 -11.32
CA ASP A 124 -7.53 -2.22 -11.97
C ASP A 124 -6.08 -2.06 -12.47
N VAL A 125 -5.78 -0.93 -13.11
CA VAL A 125 -4.43 -0.64 -13.62
C VAL A 125 -3.42 -0.46 -12.49
N THR A 126 -3.81 0.20 -11.39
CA THR A 126 -2.92 0.39 -10.25
C THR A 126 -2.58 -0.96 -9.61
N LYS A 127 -3.59 -1.79 -9.35
CA LYS A 127 -3.42 -3.14 -8.79
C LYS A 127 -2.57 -4.03 -9.70
N GLU A 128 -2.84 -4.06 -10.99
CA GLU A 128 -2.04 -4.84 -11.94
C GLU A 128 -0.59 -4.30 -12.03
N SER A 129 -0.38 -2.98 -11.95
CA SER A 129 0.96 -2.39 -11.95
C SER A 129 1.79 -2.86 -10.74
N LEU A 130 1.15 -3.03 -9.57
CA LEU A 130 1.78 -3.64 -8.39
C LEU A 130 2.26 -5.06 -8.68
N TYR A 131 1.42 -5.93 -9.24
CA TYR A 131 1.82 -7.31 -9.55
C TYR A 131 2.94 -7.37 -10.58
N ARG A 132 2.99 -6.44 -11.54
CA ARG A 132 4.13 -6.32 -12.48
C ARG A 132 5.41 -5.88 -11.77
N GLY A 133 5.31 -4.97 -10.81
CA GLY A 133 6.42 -4.61 -9.94
C GLY A 133 6.93 -5.81 -9.14
N ILE A 134 6.02 -6.58 -8.54
CA ILE A 134 6.33 -7.80 -7.78
C ILE A 134 7.02 -8.84 -8.66
N ALA A 135 6.56 -9.05 -9.90
CA ALA A 135 7.20 -9.96 -10.84
C ALA A 135 8.65 -9.56 -11.18
N ALA A 136 8.98 -8.27 -11.10
CA ALA A 136 10.34 -7.76 -11.28
C ALA A 136 11.19 -7.82 -9.99
N ALA A 137 10.59 -8.09 -8.82
CA ALA A 137 11.26 -8.10 -7.51
C ALA A 137 12.00 -9.41 -7.24
N VAL A 138 12.88 -9.83 -8.13
CA VAL A 138 13.65 -11.07 -8.01
C VAL A 138 15.13 -10.81 -7.74
N ALA A 139 15.78 -11.73 -7.03
CA ALA A 139 17.20 -11.62 -6.70
C ALA A 139 18.06 -11.51 -7.97
N GLY A 140 18.92 -10.49 -7.99
CA GLY A 140 19.75 -10.14 -9.13
C GLY A 140 19.27 -8.89 -9.87
N ASN A 141 17.98 -8.63 -9.91
CA ASN A 141 17.39 -7.37 -10.40
C ASN A 141 17.71 -6.21 -9.46
N ARG A 142 17.20 -5.03 -9.80
CA ARG A 142 17.38 -3.79 -9.03
C ARG A 142 16.04 -3.09 -8.79
N THR A 143 16.00 -2.16 -7.85
CA THR A 143 14.75 -1.41 -7.54
C THR A 143 14.22 -0.63 -8.75
N GLY A 144 15.09 -0.18 -9.66
CA GLY A 144 14.69 0.45 -10.92
C GLY A 144 14.01 -0.50 -11.91
N ASP A 145 14.21 -1.81 -11.80
CA ASP A 145 13.48 -2.80 -12.62
C ASP A 145 12.02 -2.89 -12.15
N ILE A 146 11.80 -2.83 -10.82
CA ILE A 146 10.46 -2.77 -10.22
C ILE A 146 9.75 -1.49 -10.70
N GLY A 147 10.35 -0.31 -10.45
CA GLY A 147 9.75 0.96 -10.84
C GLY A 147 9.51 1.08 -12.34
N HIS A 148 10.40 0.54 -13.19
CA HIS A 148 10.19 0.50 -14.63
C HIS A 148 8.96 -0.34 -15.01
N ALA A 149 8.76 -1.50 -14.37
CA ALA A 149 7.61 -2.36 -14.65
C ALA A 149 6.30 -1.70 -14.26
N VAL A 150 6.24 -1.08 -13.07
CA VAL A 150 5.09 -0.30 -12.58
C VAL A 150 4.78 0.85 -13.55
N GLN A 151 5.77 1.72 -13.78
CA GLN A 151 5.61 2.93 -14.58
C GLN A 151 5.17 2.63 -16.01
N THR A 152 5.86 1.72 -16.69
CA THR A 152 5.56 1.41 -18.09
C THR A 152 4.13 0.91 -18.26
N TYR A 153 3.65 0.12 -17.30
CA TYR A 153 2.28 -0.38 -17.37
C TYR A 153 1.26 0.72 -17.10
N ALA A 154 1.37 1.43 -16.00
CA ALA A 154 0.39 2.46 -15.63
C ALA A 154 0.32 3.60 -16.67
N GLU A 155 1.47 4.09 -17.15
CA GLU A 155 1.53 5.16 -18.16
C GLU A 155 1.00 4.71 -19.54
N SER A 156 1.03 3.41 -19.88
CA SER A 156 0.44 2.89 -21.12
C SER A 156 -1.09 3.02 -21.19
N PHE A 157 -1.74 3.21 -20.05
CA PHE A 157 -3.18 3.45 -19.94
C PHE A 157 -3.54 4.95 -19.81
N GLY A 158 -2.56 5.84 -19.84
CA GLY A 158 -2.73 7.29 -19.74
C GLY A 158 -2.76 7.82 -18.30
N PHE A 159 -2.45 6.98 -17.31
CA PHE A 159 -2.33 7.37 -15.90
C PHE A 159 -0.91 7.83 -15.57
N SER A 160 -0.71 8.46 -14.41
CA SER A 160 0.58 9.03 -14.00
C SER A 160 1.08 8.43 -12.70
N VAL A 161 2.38 8.14 -12.63
CA VAL A 161 3.03 7.61 -11.42
C VAL A 161 3.53 8.77 -10.56
N VAL A 162 3.18 8.76 -9.27
CA VAL A 162 3.72 9.69 -8.26
C VAL A 162 5.20 9.39 -8.06
N ARG A 163 6.03 10.44 -7.95
CA ARG A 163 7.50 10.32 -7.89
C ARG A 163 8.11 10.84 -6.60
N GLU A 164 7.34 11.54 -5.80
CA GLU A 164 7.75 12.15 -4.54
C GLU A 164 7.73 11.16 -3.37
N LEU A 165 7.12 9.99 -3.59
CA LEU A 165 6.93 8.92 -2.62
C LEU A 165 7.37 7.59 -3.26
N GLU A 166 7.79 6.66 -2.41
CA GLU A 166 8.31 5.37 -2.85
C GLU A 166 8.07 4.28 -1.80
N GLY A 167 8.06 3.04 -2.21
CA GLY A 167 8.08 1.89 -1.32
C GLY A 167 9.41 1.76 -0.57
N HIS A 168 9.48 0.83 0.35
CA HIS A 168 10.58 0.74 1.29
C HIS A 168 10.93 -0.71 1.67
N GLY A 169 12.10 -0.89 2.27
CA GLY A 169 12.39 -2.11 3.03
C GLY A 169 11.57 -2.13 4.31
N ILE A 170 11.29 -3.32 4.83
CA ILE A 170 10.51 -3.51 6.05
C ILE A 170 11.09 -4.65 6.89
N GLY A 171 10.86 -4.59 8.21
CA GLY A 171 11.33 -5.61 9.14
C GLY A 171 11.03 -5.25 10.59
N LYS A 172 12.08 -5.11 11.41
CA LYS A 172 11.91 -4.57 12.77
C LYS A 172 11.60 -3.08 12.76
N GLY A 173 12.17 -2.34 11.80
CA GLY A 173 11.74 -0.99 11.46
C GLY A 173 10.54 -1.06 10.51
N LEU A 174 9.60 -0.13 10.63
CA LEU A 174 8.50 0.04 9.69
C LEU A 174 9.09 0.42 8.33
N HIS A 175 9.87 1.49 8.29
CA HIS A 175 10.61 1.90 7.10
C HIS A 175 12.10 1.55 7.25
N GLU A 176 12.57 0.62 6.43
CA GLU A 176 13.96 0.24 6.29
C GLU A 176 14.45 0.56 4.86
N GLY A 177 15.76 0.53 4.65
CA GLY A 177 16.27 0.53 3.27
C GLY A 177 16.08 -0.85 2.60
N PRO A 178 16.03 -0.89 1.26
CA PRO A 178 16.18 0.22 0.32
C PRO A 178 14.84 0.94 0.07
N GLY A 179 14.90 2.19 -0.47
CA GLY A 179 13.77 2.78 -1.15
C GLY A 179 13.43 2.01 -2.43
N VAL A 180 12.14 1.90 -2.74
CA VAL A 180 11.58 1.13 -3.86
C VAL A 180 10.68 2.05 -4.71
N PRO A 181 11.26 2.89 -5.57
CA PRO A 181 10.47 3.82 -6.37
C PRO A 181 9.55 3.10 -7.36
N ASN A 182 8.37 3.67 -7.57
CA ASN A 182 7.36 3.18 -8.51
C ASN A 182 7.62 3.62 -9.96
N TYR A 183 8.75 4.25 -10.22
CA TYR A 183 9.23 4.66 -11.53
C TYR A 183 10.73 4.40 -11.64
N GLY A 184 11.25 4.36 -12.87
CA GLY A 184 12.68 4.18 -13.03
C GLY A 184 13.12 3.62 -14.37
N ARG A 185 14.38 3.21 -14.41
CA ARG A 185 15.01 2.61 -15.58
C ARG A 185 15.55 1.23 -15.23
N LYS A 186 15.38 0.29 -16.15
CA LYS A 186 15.93 -1.07 -16.02
C LYS A 186 17.42 -1.05 -15.70
N GLY A 187 17.83 -1.91 -14.79
CA GLY A 187 19.22 -2.09 -14.39
C GLY A 187 19.80 -1.02 -13.49
N LEU A 188 18.99 -0.02 -13.05
CA LEU A 188 19.41 1.03 -12.13
C LEU A 188 18.85 0.81 -10.71
N GLY A 189 19.40 1.55 -9.75
CA GLY A 189 18.98 1.50 -8.35
C GLY A 189 19.71 0.43 -7.53
N LYS A 190 19.17 0.10 -6.36
CA LYS A 190 19.75 -0.87 -5.42
C LYS A 190 19.55 -2.30 -5.93
N LYS A 191 20.60 -3.12 -5.82
CA LYS A 191 20.53 -4.54 -6.17
C LYS A 191 19.65 -5.29 -5.17
N LEU A 192 18.71 -6.07 -5.68
CA LEU A 192 17.88 -6.97 -4.90
C LEU A 192 18.64 -8.27 -4.62
N VAL A 193 18.59 -8.69 -3.36
CA VAL A 193 19.21 -9.94 -2.92
C VAL A 193 18.19 -10.85 -2.24
N ASP A 194 18.41 -12.14 -2.31
CA ASP A 194 17.56 -13.16 -1.70
C ASP A 194 17.39 -12.90 -0.19
N GLY A 195 16.16 -12.98 0.32
CA GLY A 195 15.81 -12.68 1.71
C GLY A 195 15.59 -11.21 2.05
N MET A 196 15.70 -10.27 1.09
CA MET A 196 15.23 -8.90 1.29
C MET A 196 13.71 -8.87 1.42
N THR A 197 13.20 -8.13 2.41
CA THR A 197 11.78 -7.84 2.59
C THR A 197 11.51 -6.38 2.22
N ILE A 198 10.59 -6.16 1.30
CA ILE A 198 10.27 -4.83 0.75
C ILE A 198 8.77 -4.66 0.55
N CYS A 199 8.31 -3.43 0.68
CA CYS A 199 7.00 -2.96 0.28
C CYS A 199 7.07 -2.44 -1.15
N ILE A 200 6.14 -2.86 -2.00
CA ILE A 200 5.94 -2.34 -3.35
C ILE A 200 4.55 -1.72 -3.37
N GLU A 201 4.48 -0.43 -3.62
CA GLU A 201 3.31 0.38 -3.31
C GLU A 201 3.03 1.46 -4.37
N PRO A 202 2.64 1.09 -5.60
CA PRO A 202 2.32 2.08 -6.61
C PRO A 202 1.21 3.03 -6.17
N MET A 203 1.50 4.33 -6.26
CA MET A 203 0.57 5.44 -6.16
C MET A 203 0.36 6.00 -7.55
N ILE A 204 -0.84 5.83 -8.10
CA ILE A 204 -1.17 6.13 -9.49
C ILE A 204 -2.29 7.17 -9.53
N ASN A 205 -2.06 8.28 -10.23
CA ASN A 205 -3.01 9.36 -10.39
C ASN A 205 -3.77 9.24 -11.72
N ALA A 206 -5.06 9.51 -11.70
CA ALA A 206 -5.89 9.57 -12.90
C ALA A 206 -5.48 10.72 -13.84
N GLY A 207 -4.89 11.77 -13.30
CA GLY A 207 -4.43 12.94 -14.03
C GLY A 207 -2.92 13.15 -13.98
N SER A 208 -2.51 14.37 -13.60
CA SER A 208 -1.11 14.75 -13.46
C SER A 208 -0.41 13.97 -12.35
N ARG A 209 0.88 13.68 -12.54
CA ARG A 209 1.73 13.08 -11.51
C ARG A 209 2.02 13.99 -10.32
N ASN A 210 1.77 15.29 -10.48
CA ASN A 210 2.15 16.28 -9.47
C ASN A 210 1.29 16.20 -8.22
N VAL A 211 1.93 16.32 -7.07
CA VAL A 211 1.29 16.26 -5.76
C VAL A 211 1.68 17.45 -4.89
N TYR A 212 0.94 17.69 -3.81
CA TYR A 212 1.31 18.67 -2.79
C TYR A 212 0.97 18.13 -1.40
N LEU A 213 1.73 18.57 -0.41
CA LEU A 213 1.51 18.26 1.00
C LEU A 213 0.45 19.21 1.57
N ALA A 214 -0.55 18.65 2.25
CA ALA A 214 -1.59 19.42 2.92
C ALA A 214 -1.06 20.17 4.16
N LYS A 215 -1.84 21.14 4.64
CA LYS A 215 -1.48 21.96 5.81
C LYS A 215 -1.33 21.17 7.12
N ASN A 216 -1.92 19.96 7.20
CA ASN A 216 -1.75 19.09 8.36
C ASN A 216 -0.37 18.42 8.43
N GLY A 217 0.49 18.62 7.42
CA GLY A 217 1.84 18.10 7.37
C GLY A 217 1.96 16.61 7.01
N TRP A 218 0.85 15.94 6.67
CA TRP A 218 0.79 14.51 6.38
C TRP A 218 0.14 14.17 5.04
N ALA A 219 -1.13 14.53 4.87
CA ALA A 219 -1.89 14.14 3.69
C ALA A 219 -1.27 14.71 2.41
N VAL A 220 -1.02 13.83 1.45
CA VAL A 220 -0.53 14.19 0.12
C VAL A 220 -1.69 14.14 -0.85
N HIS A 221 -1.90 15.21 -1.61
CA HIS A 221 -2.99 15.34 -2.57
C HIS A 221 -2.48 15.46 -4.00
N THR A 222 -3.28 15.00 -4.96
CA THR A 222 -3.05 15.32 -6.37
C THR A 222 -3.21 16.81 -6.63
N SER A 223 -2.33 17.41 -7.46
CA SER A 223 -2.39 18.86 -7.71
C SER A 223 -3.59 19.28 -8.57
N ASP A 224 -4.14 18.37 -9.35
CA ASP A 224 -5.31 18.57 -10.22
C ASP A 224 -6.63 18.09 -9.63
N ARG A 225 -6.62 17.58 -8.41
CA ARG A 225 -7.79 17.09 -7.67
C ARG A 225 -8.49 15.89 -8.33
N ARG A 226 -7.83 15.20 -9.26
CA ARG A 226 -8.33 13.95 -9.80
C ARG A 226 -7.97 12.79 -8.88
N ASN A 227 -8.69 11.67 -9.02
CA ASN A 227 -8.51 10.49 -8.18
C ASN A 227 -7.09 9.93 -8.22
N SER A 228 -6.64 9.42 -7.09
CA SER A 228 -5.43 8.62 -6.95
C SER A 228 -5.76 7.27 -6.31
N ALA A 229 -5.12 6.20 -6.77
CA ALA A 229 -5.23 4.87 -6.18
C ALA A 229 -3.88 4.41 -5.64
N HIS A 230 -3.91 3.71 -4.50
CA HIS A 230 -2.77 3.15 -3.82
C HIS A 230 -3.04 1.68 -3.50
N PHE A 231 -2.15 0.80 -3.96
CA PHE A 231 -2.14 -0.61 -3.60
C PHE A 231 -0.74 -1.01 -3.18
N GLU A 232 -0.63 -1.81 -2.14
CA GLU A 232 0.66 -2.21 -1.59
C GLU A 232 0.64 -3.65 -1.12
N LEU A 233 1.75 -4.35 -1.39
CA LEU A 233 2.03 -5.65 -0.79
C LEU A 233 3.49 -5.72 -0.31
N THR A 234 3.67 -6.33 0.86
CA THR A 234 4.96 -6.74 1.37
C THR A 234 5.39 -8.06 0.72
N VAL A 235 6.63 -8.10 0.23
CA VAL A 235 7.20 -9.30 -0.41
C VAL A 235 8.60 -9.63 0.13
N VAL A 236 8.97 -10.90 0.02
CA VAL A 236 10.38 -11.34 0.11
C VAL A 236 10.94 -11.50 -1.28
N VAL A 237 12.06 -10.86 -1.54
CA VAL A 237 12.85 -11.10 -2.75
C VAL A 237 13.41 -12.51 -2.70
N ARG A 238 13.15 -13.31 -3.73
CA ARG A 238 13.65 -14.68 -3.88
C ARG A 238 14.32 -14.87 -5.24
N LYS A 239 15.04 -15.97 -5.40
CA LYS A 239 15.55 -16.40 -6.71
C LYS A 239 14.37 -16.84 -7.58
N GLY A 240 14.22 -16.27 -8.76
CA GLY A 240 13.19 -16.63 -9.74
C GLY A 240 11.87 -15.91 -9.56
N GLN A 241 11.27 -15.91 -8.39
CA GLN A 241 9.98 -15.25 -8.12
C GLN A 241 9.94 -14.71 -6.70
N ALA A 242 9.42 -13.50 -6.50
CA ALA A 242 9.17 -12.96 -5.17
C ALA A 242 8.07 -13.75 -4.43
N GLU A 243 8.22 -13.85 -3.13
CA GLU A 243 7.25 -14.50 -2.24
C GLU A 243 6.39 -13.42 -1.58
N LEU A 244 5.06 -13.54 -1.65
CA LEU A 244 4.14 -12.61 -0.99
C LEU A 244 4.12 -12.89 0.52
N LEU A 245 4.26 -11.85 1.35
CA LEU A 245 4.04 -11.91 2.80
C LEU A 245 2.66 -11.39 3.18
N SER A 246 2.12 -10.41 2.45
CA SER A 246 0.71 -9.98 2.50
C SER A 246 -0.01 -10.36 1.21
N THR A 247 -1.35 -10.42 1.22
CA THR A 247 -2.16 -10.84 0.07
C THR A 247 -3.51 -10.15 0.07
N PHE A 248 -4.10 -9.96 -1.11
CA PHE A 248 -5.47 -9.46 -1.25
C PHE A 248 -6.54 -10.57 -1.24
N ASP A 249 -6.17 -11.85 -1.16
CA ASP A 249 -7.10 -12.99 -1.20
C ASP A 249 -8.21 -12.89 -0.15
N TYR A 250 -7.89 -12.40 1.06
CA TYR A 250 -8.88 -12.22 2.13
C TYR A 250 -9.88 -11.12 1.83
N ILE A 251 -9.49 -10.11 1.04
CA ILE A 251 -10.37 -9.03 0.59
C ILE A 251 -11.23 -9.54 -0.57
N GLU A 252 -10.60 -9.99 -1.65
CA GLU A 252 -11.25 -10.37 -2.90
C GLU A 252 -12.12 -11.62 -2.79
N GLY A 253 -11.81 -12.52 -1.85
CA GLY A 253 -12.62 -13.70 -1.56
C GLY A 253 -13.84 -13.46 -0.64
N ASN A 254 -13.88 -12.35 0.10
CA ASN A 254 -14.88 -12.12 1.15
C ASN A 254 -15.64 -10.78 1.03
N VAL A 255 -15.16 -9.86 0.23
CA VAL A 255 -15.78 -8.53 0.04
C VAL A 255 -16.36 -8.46 -1.36
N LYS A 256 -17.62 -8.07 -1.46
CA LYS A 256 -18.29 -7.84 -2.76
C LYS A 256 -18.23 -6.35 -3.08
N PHE A 257 -17.70 -6.02 -4.23
CA PHE A 257 -17.60 -4.64 -4.76
C PHE A 257 -18.56 -4.46 -5.95
#